data_db18d44668e0c70e1ed1d2339826c418
#
_entry.id   db18d44668e0c70e1ed1d2339826c418
#
_cell.length_a   1.000
_cell.length_b   1.000
_cell.length_c   1.000
_cell.angle_alpha   90.00
_cell.angle_beta   90.00
_cell.angle_gamma   90.00
#
_symmetry.space_group_name_H-M   'P 1'
#
loop_
_entity.id
_entity.type
_entity.pdbx_description
1 polymer ?
#
loop_
_entity_poly.entity_id
_entity_poly.type
_entity_poly.pdbx_seq_one_letter_code
_entity_poly.pdbx_strand_id
1 'polypeptide(L)'
;MTLHTEFTDLFGITHPIALAPMGGSAGGALAAAVSAGGGLGLVGGGSQNREWVDRELTIVSGQTSQPWGVGFQSWAATPEAVASALEFGPDAVMLSFGDPAHLAAPVLRSDALLIIQVTNLAEARRAFELGADVIVAQGTEAGGHGRGDGPGGGRSTLAFVPAVIDLVRPVPVLAAGGIADGRGLAAALSLGAAGALIGTRFQASAEAIEDPAVVKAIIDGTGEDTERGRVLDVARGSAWPRQYPGRALRNDVTEKWRGKEDELSRDSGALAQFREAVDRGDLSAVPVWASEAIDLITDVAPAAVLVEQIAAEAEAALARALG
;
A
#
# COMPACT_ATOMS: atom_id res chain seq x y z
N MET A 1 -26.21 -1.09 7.91
CA MET A 1 -25.47 -1.49 9.16
C MET A 1 -24.11 -0.81 9.05
N THR A 2 -23.69 -0.02 10.04
CA THR A 2 -22.39 0.66 9.94
C THR A 2 -21.28 -0.32 10.34
N LEU A 3 -20.21 -0.40 9.54
CA LEU A 3 -19.09 -1.32 9.80
C LEU A 3 -18.21 -0.76 10.93
N HIS A 4 -18.64 -0.95 12.19
CA HIS A 4 -17.84 -0.59 13.36
C HIS A 4 -16.79 -1.65 13.68
N THR A 5 -15.54 -1.23 13.85
CA THR A 5 -14.40 -2.07 14.20
C THR A 5 -13.46 -1.33 15.15
N GLU A 6 -12.53 -2.06 15.80
CA GLU A 6 -11.51 -1.44 16.65
C GLU A 6 -10.67 -0.39 15.90
N PHE A 7 -10.46 -0.57 14.58
CA PHE A 7 -9.76 0.41 13.75
C PHE A 7 -10.57 1.70 13.55
N THR A 8 -11.88 1.61 13.29
CA THR A 8 -12.73 2.80 13.17
C THR A 8 -12.83 3.57 14.47
N ASP A 9 -12.92 2.87 15.60
CA ASP A 9 -12.99 3.47 16.92
C ASP A 9 -11.67 4.16 17.31
N LEU A 10 -10.54 3.52 16.99
CA LEU A 10 -9.21 4.05 17.29
C LEU A 10 -8.91 5.40 16.61
N PHE A 11 -9.35 5.54 15.36
CA PHE A 11 -9.12 6.77 14.57
C PHE A 11 -10.32 7.73 14.54
N GLY A 12 -11.49 7.32 15.02
CA GLY A 12 -12.71 8.12 14.91
C GLY A 12 -13.19 8.28 13.46
N ILE A 13 -12.90 7.28 12.59
CA ILE A 13 -13.30 7.27 11.18
C ILE A 13 -14.59 6.46 10.96
N THR A 14 -15.25 6.68 9.81
CA THR A 14 -16.56 6.07 9.52
C THR A 14 -16.45 4.66 8.95
N HIS A 15 -15.42 4.42 8.11
CA HIS A 15 -15.28 3.19 7.34
C HIS A 15 -13.93 2.51 7.63
N PRO A 16 -13.88 1.18 7.77
CA PRO A 16 -12.66 0.43 8.11
C PRO A 16 -11.76 0.27 6.88
N ILE A 17 -11.42 1.39 6.24
CA ILE A 17 -10.63 1.47 5.01
C ILE A 17 -9.48 2.45 5.23
N ALA A 18 -8.26 2.01 4.93
CA ALA A 18 -7.07 2.84 4.86
C ALA A 18 -6.49 2.85 3.43
N LEU A 19 -6.00 4.01 3.00
CA LEU A 19 -5.23 4.16 1.76
C LEU A 19 -3.83 3.59 1.96
N ALA A 20 -3.35 2.74 1.07
CA ALA A 20 -1.94 2.34 1.08
C ALA A 20 -1.03 3.54 0.74
N PRO A 21 0.05 3.81 1.51
CA PRO A 21 0.96 4.93 1.26
C PRO A 21 1.90 4.63 0.09
N MET A 22 1.39 4.79 -1.14
CA MET A 22 2.11 4.48 -2.38
C MET A 22 2.98 5.67 -2.80
N GLY A 23 4.31 5.48 -2.79
CA GLY A 23 5.24 6.52 -3.21
C GLY A 23 5.02 6.92 -4.68
N GLY A 24 4.80 8.22 -4.91
CA GLY A 24 4.53 8.78 -6.23
C GLY A 24 3.06 8.80 -6.64
N SER A 25 2.22 7.90 -6.13
CA SER A 25 0.79 7.81 -6.46
C SER A 25 -0.11 8.42 -5.39
N ALA A 26 0.16 8.10 -4.11
CA ALA A 26 -0.63 8.56 -2.97
C ALA A 26 -0.05 9.87 -2.42
N GLY A 27 -0.42 10.98 -3.06
CA GLY A 27 -0.11 12.33 -2.60
C GLY A 27 -1.10 12.88 -1.58
N GLY A 28 -0.92 14.15 -1.20
CA GLY A 28 -1.73 14.83 -0.21
C GLY A 28 -3.21 14.96 -0.60
N ALA A 29 -3.50 15.23 -1.88
CA ALA A 29 -4.87 15.32 -2.38
C ALA A 29 -5.62 13.99 -2.29
N LEU A 30 -4.98 12.88 -2.67
CA LEU A 30 -5.58 11.56 -2.55
C LEU A 30 -5.81 11.17 -1.09
N ALA A 31 -4.83 11.39 -0.23
CA ALA A 31 -4.97 11.14 1.21
C ALA A 31 -6.13 11.95 1.81
N ALA A 32 -6.21 13.24 1.51
CA ALA A 32 -7.30 14.11 1.98
C ALA A 32 -8.67 13.63 1.48
N ALA A 33 -8.78 13.20 0.22
CA ALA A 33 -10.04 12.70 -0.35
C ALA A 33 -10.49 11.38 0.32
N VAL A 34 -9.56 10.45 0.60
CA VAL A 34 -9.88 9.22 1.34
C VAL A 34 -10.35 9.55 2.76
N SER A 35 -9.68 10.47 3.45
CA SER A 35 -10.08 10.93 4.77
C SER A 35 -11.46 11.59 4.76
N ALA A 36 -11.74 12.45 3.77
CA ALA A 36 -13.04 13.09 3.58
C ALA A 36 -14.17 12.08 3.30
N GLY A 37 -13.87 10.95 2.65
CA GLY A 37 -14.78 9.82 2.45
C GLY A 37 -14.99 8.96 3.70
N GLY A 38 -14.39 9.31 4.83
CA GLY A 38 -14.53 8.59 6.10
C GLY A 38 -13.59 7.39 6.29
N GLY A 39 -12.53 7.26 5.48
CA GLY A 39 -11.42 6.34 5.66
C GLY A 39 -10.21 7.01 6.32
N LEU A 40 -9.08 6.30 6.40
CA LEU A 40 -7.78 6.84 6.82
C LEU A 40 -6.90 7.08 5.58
N GLY A 41 -6.71 8.33 5.19
CA GLY A 41 -5.80 8.70 4.12
C GLY A 41 -4.34 8.62 4.57
N LEU A 42 -3.48 7.94 3.79
CA LEU A 42 -2.04 7.87 4.08
C LEU A 42 -1.24 8.41 2.89
N VAL A 43 -0.44 9.44 3.13
CA VAL A 43 0.50 9.97 2.14
C VAL A 43 1.67 9.01 1.99
N GLY A 44 2.07 8.73 0.76
CA GLY A 44 3.25 7.92 0.47
C GLY A 44 4.54 8.71 0.71
N GLY A 45 5.13 8.61 1.90
CA GLY A 45 6.40 9.25 2.25
C GLY A 45 7.62 8.78 1.42
N GLY A 46 7.44 7.70 0.69
CA GLY A 46 8.27 7.22 -0.43
C GLY A 46 9.77 7.14 -0.16
N SER A 47 10.51 7.35 -1.23
CA SER A 47 11.95 7.19 -1.33
C SER A 47 12.74 8.48 -1.04
N GLN A 48 12.37 9.27 0.01
CA GLN A 48 13.30 10.28 0.55
C GLN A 48 13.42 11.64 -0.19
N ASN A 49 12.60 11.94 -1.16
CA ASN A 49 12.54 13.31 -1.65
C ASN A 49 11.80 14.18 -0.62
N ARG A 50 12.54 14.78 0.32
CA ARG A 50 11.99 15.59 1.40
C ARG A 50 11.08 16.70 0.89
N GLU A 51 11.48 17.39 -0.16
CA GLU A 51 10.68 18.50 -0.74
C GLU A 51 9.33 18.02 -1.24
N TRP A 52 9.30 16.81 -1.85
CA TRP A 52 8.05 16.19 -2.29
C TRP A 52 7.18 15.82 -1.07
N VAL A 53 7.76 15.19 -0.06
CA VAL A 53 7.02 14.80 1.16
C VAL A 53 6.45 16.04 1.86
N ASP A 54 7.26 17.05 2.13
CA ASP A 54 6.85 18.29 2.80
C ASP A 54 5.72 19.01 2.01
N ARG A 55 5.77 19.01 0.68
CA ARG A 55 4.70 19.53 -0.18
C ARG A 55 3.40 18.74 -0.02
N GLU A 56 3.46 17.40 -0.10
CA GLU A 56 2.26 16.57 -0.01
C GLU A 56 1.65 16.58 1.40
N LEU A 57 2.48 16.66 2.44
CA LEU A 57 2.01 16.83 3.82
C LEU A 57 1.34 18.20 4.03
N THR A 58 1.87 19.26 3.40
CA THR A 58 1.23 20.58 3.39
C THR A 58 -0.13 20.53 2.71
N ILE A 59 -0.25 19.79 1.60
CA ILE A 59 -1.52 19.63 0.88
C ILE A 59 -2.56 18.93 1.76
N VAL A 60 -2.24 17.76 2.32
CA VAL A 60 -3.21 17.00 3.12
C VAL A 60 -3.64 17.77 4.36
N SER A 61 -2.70 18.33 5.12
CA SER A 61 -3.01 19.10 6.34
C SER A 61 -3.84 20.38 6.06
N GLY A 62 -3.71 20.94 4.85
CA GLY A 62 -4.51 22.09 4.41
C GLY A 62 -5.87 21.74 3.82
N GLN A 63 -6.10 20.49 3.38
CA GLN A 63 -7.33 20.08 2.69
C GLN A 63 -8.31 19.29 3.55
N THR A 64 -7.87 18.70 4.66
CA THR A 64 -8.76 17.94 5.54
C THR A 64 -8.51 18.23 7.01
N SER A 65 -9.57 18.16 7.81
CA SER A 65 -9.53 18.09 9.27
C SER A 65 -9.88 16.70 9.79
N GLN A 66 -10.09 15.73 8.88
CA GLN A 66 -10.33 14.34 9.22
C GLN A 66 -8.98 13.63 9.43
N PRO A 67 -8.95 12.50 10.18
CA PRO A 67 -7.72 11.76 10.44
C PRO A 67 -6.98 11.37 9.17
N TRP A 68 -5.66 11.58 9.17
CA TRP A 68 -4.76 11.24 8.07
C TRP A 68 -3.39 10.83 8.61
N GLY A 69 -2.55 10.25 7.75
CA GLY A 69 -1.20 9.86 8.14
C GLY A 69 -0.21 9.83 6.98
N VAL A 70 0.98 9.32 7.26
CA VAL A 70 2.07 9.21 6.30
C VAL A 70 2.78 7.86 6.45
N GLY A 71 3.20 7.26 5.34
CA GLY A 71 3.90 5.97 5.34
C GLY A 71 5.33 6.05 4.84
N PHE A 72 6.24 5.34 5.52
CA PHE A 72 7.65 5.26 5.19
C PHE A 72 8.12 3.82 4.97
N GLN A 73 9.12 3.68 4.10
CA GLN A 73 9.84 2.42 3.89
C GLN A 73 10.95 2.30 4.94
N SER A 74 10.85 1.34 5.87
CA SER A 74 11.79 1.21 7.00
C SER A 74 13.23 0.97 6.59
N TRP A 75 13.46 0.34 5.43
CA TRP A 75 14.82 0.12 4.91
C TRP A 75 15.49 1.39 4.37
N ALA A 76 14.71 2.44 4.10
CA ALA A 76 15.18 3.62 3.38
C ALA A 76 15.04 4.92 4.19
N ALA A 77 14.02 5.03 5.02
CA ALA A 77 13.75 6.24 5.79
C ALA A 77 14.74 6.43 6.95
N THR A 78 14.87 7.67 7.40
CA THR A 78 15.67 8.02 8.57
C THR A 78 14.79 8.52 9.72
N PRO A 79 15.24 8.45 10.98
CA PRO A 79 14.49 9.02 12.11
C PRO A 79 14.19 10.51 11.95
N GLU A 80 15.08 11.27 11.28
CA GLU A 80 14.91 12.69 11.01
C GLU A 80 13.76 12.95 10.01
N ALA A 81 13.62 12.08 8.99
CA ALA A 81 12.51 12.18 8.05
C ALA A 81 11.16 11.93 8.72
N VAL A 82 11.10 10.94 9.61
CA VAL A 82 9.89 10.66 10.42
C VAL A 82 9.61 11.83 11.38
N ALA A 83 10.62 12.35 12.07
CA ALA A 83 10.47 13.47 12.99
C ALA A 83 9.96 14.74 12.26
N SER A 84 10.50 15.02 11.06
CA SER A 84 10.03 16.15 10.24
C SER A 84 8.57 15.98 9.80
N ALA A 85 8.15 14.76 9.42
CA ALA A 85 6.76 14.51 9.05
C ALA A 85 5.79 14.67 10.25
N LEU A 86 6.21 14.31 11.45
CA LEU A 86 5.42 14.50 12.67
C LEU A 86 5.14 15.98 12.99
N GLU A 87 5.96 16.92 12.51
CA GLU A 87 5.73 18.36 12.68
C GLU A 87 4.47 18.86 11.95
N PHE A 88 3.98 18.12 10.95
CA PHE A 88 2.74 18.41 10.23
C PHE A 88 1.48 17.92 10.96
N GLY A 89 1.62 17.19 12.07
CA GLY A 89 0.52 16.70 12.91
C GLY A 89 -0.28 15.55 12.29
N PRO A 90 0.34 14.52 11.70
CA PRO A 90 -0.40 13.34 11.23
C PRO A 90 -0.98 12.55 12.42
N ASP A 91 -2.16 11.96 12.25
CA ASP A 91 -2.75 11.04 13.24
C ASP A 91 -2.08 9.66 13.24
N ALA A 92 -1.38 9.30 12.16
CA ALA A 92 -0.68 8.03 12.05
C ALA A 92 0.63 8.14 11.27
N VAL A 93 1.60 7.31 11.68
CA VAL A 93 2.79 7.02 10.88
C VAL A 93 2.84 5.51 10.60
N MET A 94 2.88 5.15 9.32
CA MET A 94 2.98 3.75 8.89
C MET A 94 4.42 3.41 8.49
N LEU A 95 4.97 2.34 9.04
CA LEU A 95 6.30 1.80 8.72
C LEU A 95 6.18 0.46 8.01
N SER A 96 6.85 0.32 6.86
CA SER A 96 6.75 -0.86 6.00
C SER A 96 8.12 -1.32 5.52
N PHE A 97 8.30 -2.63 5.34
CA PHE A 97 9.48 -3.23 4.69
C PHE A 97 10.81 -2.97 5.41
N GLY A 98 11.27 -3.92 6.16
CA GLY A 98 12.50 -3.85 6.96
C GLY A 98 12.22 -3.81 8.47
N ASP A 99 13.28 -3.65 9.28
CA ASP A 99 13.12 -3.49 10.74
C ASP A 99 12.72 -2.04 11.06
N PRO A 100 11.51 -1.81 11.59
CA PRO A 100 11.03 -0.47 11.90
C PRO A 100 11.60 0.10 13.22
N ALA A 101 12.37 -0.66 13.99
CA ALA A 101 12.76 -0.30 15.36
C ALA A 101 13.43 1.08 15.48
N HIS A 102 14.29 1.44 14.54
CA HIS A 102 15.00 2.73 14.55
C HIS A 102 14.09 3.91 14.22
N LEU A 103 12.94 3.67 13.56
CA LEU A 103 11.95 4.69 13.17
C LEU A 103 10.77 4.77 14.13
N ALA A 104 10.48 3.70 14.89
CA ALA A 104 9.35 3.65 15.81
C ALA A 104 9.49 4.62 16.99
N ALA A 105 10.70 4.84 17.49
CA ALA A 105 10.93 5.64 18.68
C ALA A 105 10.44 7.11 18.59
N PRO A 106 10.62 7.88 17.50
CA PRO A 106 10.01 9.20 17.37
C PRO A 106 8.48 9.14 17.34
N VAL A 107 7.87 8.14 16.68
CA VAL A 107 6.41 7.98 16.61
C VAL A 107 5.84 7.68 17.99
N LEU A 108 6.42 6.73 18.72
CA LEU A 108 5.98 6.35 20.08
C LEU A 108 6.10 7.47 21.13
N ARG A 109 6.81 8.56 20.82
CA ARG A 109 6.91 9.76 21.68
C ARG A 109 6.02 10.91 21.23
N SER A 110 5.29 10.73 20.13
CA SER A 110 4.33 11.70 19.61
C SER A 110 2.90 11.27 19.93
N ASP A 111 1.93 12.08 19.51
CA ASP A 111 0.50 11.74 19.59
C ASP A 111 0.04 10.86 18.40
N ALA A 112 0.89 10.67 17.38
CA ALA A 112 0.56 9.87 16.22
C ALA A 112 0.59 8.37 16.53
N LEU A 113 -0.38 7.61 16.02
CA LEU A 113 -0.45 6.16 16.14
C LEU A 113 0.56 5.46 15.23
N LEU A 114 1.19 4.40 15.74
CA LEU A 114 2.17 3.61 15.01
C LEU A 114 1.50 2.47 14.26
N ILE A 115 1.51 2.51 12.93
CA ILE A 115 1.06 1.41 12.06
C ILE A 115 2.29 0.68 11.53
N ILE A 116 2.34 -0.66 11.63
CA ILE A 116 3.44 -1.45 11.05
C ILE A 116 2.89 -2.47 10.07
N GLN A 117 3.35 -2.41 8.81
CA GLN A 117 3.04 -3.42 7.82
C GLN A 117 4.02 -4.58 7.90
N VAL A 118 3.48 -5.79 7.82
CA VAL A 118 4.22 -7.04 7.93
C VAL A 118 3.90 -7.98 6.77
N THR A 119 4.88 -8.82 6.39
CA THR A 119 4.78 -9.77 5.28
C THR A 119 5.00 -11.22 5.74
N ASN A 120 5.32 -11.43 7.01
CA ASN A 120 5.48 -12.75 7.64
C ASN A 120 5.27 -12.66 9.16
N LEU A 121 5.16 -13.84 9.81
CA LEU A 121 4.86 -13.91 11.26
C LEU A 121 6.01 -13.41 12.15
N ALA A 122 7.25 -13.45 11.70
CA ALA A 122 8.37 -12.91 12.48
C ALA A 122 8.31 -11.39 12.53
N GLU A 123 7.99 -10.75 11.40
CA GLU A 123 7.73 -9.31 11.33
C GLU A 123 6.51 -8.93 12.17
N ALA A 124 5.43 -9.74 12.17
CA ALA A 124 4.23 -9.49 12.98
C ALA A 124 4.56 -9.53 14.48
N ARG A 125 5.33 -10.51 14.93
CA ARG A 125 5.80 -10.56 16.33
C ARG A 125 6.65 -9.36 16.68
N ARG A 126 7.55 -8.97 15.80
CA ARG A 126 8.40 -7.80 15.98
C ARG A 126 7.59 -6.50 16.07
N ALA A 127 6.58 -6.34 15.23
CA ALA A 127 5.66 -5.19 15.26
C ALA A 127 4.90 -5.11 16.60
N PHE A 128 4.39 -6.24 17.09
CA PHE A 128 3.74 -6.34 18.38
C PHE A 128 4.67 -5.97 19.54
N GLU A 129 5.91 -6.51 19.55
CA GLU A 129 6.92 -6.22 20.57
C GLU A 129 7.37 -4.74 20.58
N LEU A 130 7.32 -4.07 19.44
CA LEU A 130 7.62 -2.65 19.32
C LEU A 130 6.47 -1.75 19.77
N GLY A 131 5.30 -2.29 20.07
CA GLY A 131 4.14 -1.52 20.50
C GLY A 131 3.38 -0.85 19.34
N ALA A 132 3.25 -1.54 18.20
CA ALA A 132 2.38 -1.06 17.12
C ALA A 132 0.93 -0.95 17.59
N ASP A 133 0.27 0.18 17.30
CA ASP A 133 -1.14 0.39 17.57
C ASP A 133 -2.03 -0.33 16.56
N VAL A 134 -1.55 -0.48 15.32
CA VAL A 134 -2.20 -1.22 14.23
C VAL A 134 -1.15 -2.03 13.45
N ILE A 135 -1.48 -3.26 13.08
CA ILE A 135 -0.62 -4.09 12.22
C ILE A 135 -1.33 -4.33 10.88
N VAL A 136 -0.61 -4.16 9.78
CA VAL A 136 -1.12 -4.45 8.43
C VAL A 136 -0.53 -5.75 7.94
N ALA A 137 -1.36 -6.77 7.72
CA ALA A 137 -0.95 -8.05 7.17
C ALA A 137 -1.04 -8.03 5.63
N GLN A 138 0.10 -7.89 4.96
CA GLN A 138 0.16 -7.85 3.49
C GLN A 138 0.32 -9.25 2.90
N GLY A 139 -0.69 -9.68 2.14
CA GLY A 139 -0.65 -10.90 1.34
C GLY A 139 0.09 -10.75 0.02
N THR A 140 0.37 -11.88 -0.63
CA THR A 140 1.12 -11.95 -1.90
C THR A 140 0.36 -11.39 -3.10
N GLU A 141 -0.95 -11.26 -3.02
CA GLU A 141 -1.81 -10.69 -4.05
C GLU A 141 -1.62 -9.17 -4.21
N ALA A 142 -0.96 -8.52 -3.23
CA ALA A 142 -0.74 -7.08 -3.26
C ALA A 142 0.08 -6.63 -4.46
N GLY A 143 -0.32 -5.52 -5.09
CA GLY A 143 0.48 -4.79 -6.06
C GLY A 143 1.68 -4.10 -5.42
N GLY A 144 2.66 -3.71 -6.24
CA GLY A 144 3.90 -3.13 -5.74
C GLY A 144 4.74 -4.13 -4.94
N HIS A 145 5.61 -3.60 -4.06
CA HIS A 145 6.54 -4.43 -3.30
C HIS A 145 5.85 -5.25 -2.20
N GLY A 146 6.37 -6.45 -1.97
CA GLY A 146 5.87 -7.39 -0.98
C GLY A 146 6.76 -8.62 -0.89
N ARG A 147 6.46 -9.56 -0.01
CA ARG A 147 7.25 -10.77 0.13
C ARG A 147 7.21 -11.60 -1.15
N GLY A 148 8.37 -12.07 -1.60
CA GLY A 148 8.48 -12.98 -2.75
C GLY A 148 8.02 -14.40 -2.42
N ASP A 149 7.86 -15.22 -3.45
CA ASP A 149 7.52 -16.64 -3.37
C ASP A 149 8.73 -17.49 -2.93
N GLY A 150 8.49 -18.73 -2.52
CA GLY A 150 9.52 -19.71 -2.16
C GLY A 150 9.62 -19.97 -0.66
N PRO A 151 10.63 -20.75 -0.21
CA PRO A 151 10.83 -21.08 1.19
C PRO A 151 10.99 -19.81 2.06
N GLY A 152 10.12 -19.64 3.06
CA GLY A 152 10.03 -18.42 3.86
C GLY A 152 9.43 -17.22 3.12
N GLY A 153 8.79 -17.44 1.97
CA GLY A 153 8.07 -16.45 1.17
C GLY A 153 6.78 -15.96 1.79
N GLY A 154 6.09 -15.09 1.05
CA GLY A 154 4.80 -14.54 1.44
C GLY A 154 3.69 -15.60 1.43
N ARG A 155 2.56 -15.25 2.05
CA ARG A 155 1.33 -16.05 2.04
C ARG A 155 0.21 -15.24 1.40
N SER A 156 -0.82 -15.93 0.87
CA SER A 156 -2.05 -15.28 0.44
C SER A 156 -2.72 -14.55 1.61
N THR A 157 -3.42 -13.48 1.29
CA THR A 157 -4.17 -12.67 2.26
C THR A 157 -5.11 -13.53 3.10
N LEU A 158 -5.85 -14.46 2.47
CA LEU A 158 -6.77 -15.37 3.12
C LEU A 158 -6.11 -16.23 4.23
N ALA A 159 -4.89 -16.70 4.00
CA ALA A 159 -4.18 -17.56 4.95
C ALA A 159 -3.31 -16.78 5.95
N PHE A 160 -2.89 -15.58 5.58
CA PHE A 160 -1.95 -14.79 6.38
C PHE A 160 -2.65 -13.95 7.45
N VAL A 161 -3.73 -13.27 7.09
CA VAL A 161 -4.47 -12.36 7.98
C VAL A 161 -4.89 -13.04 9.30
N PRO A 162 -5.62 -14.18 9.31
CA PRO A 162 -6.02 -14.80 10.57
C PRO A 162 -4.83 -15.29 11.40
N ALA A 163 -3.75 -15.75 10.75
CA ALA A 163 -2.55 -16.17 11.48
C ALA A 163 -1.83 -14.99 12.17
N VAL A 164 -1.85 -13.79 11.56
CA VAL A 164 -1.34 -12.57 12.20
C VAL A 164 -2.25 -12.17 13.35
N ILE A 165 -3.58 -12.13 13.15
CA ILE A 165 -4.55 -11.79 14.21
C ILE A 165 -4.35 -12.66 15.45
N ASP A 166 -4.26 -13.98 15.28
CA ASP A 166 -4.08 -14.90 16.41
C ASP A 166 -2.77 -14.68 17.16
N LEU A 167 -1.73 -14.20 16.45
CA LEU A 167 -0.40 -13.94 17.03
C LEU A 167 -0.33 -12.64 17.84
N VAL A 168 -1.04 -11.58 17.38
CA VAL A 168 -0.83 -10.21 17.87
C VAL A 168 -1.99 -9.66 18.70
N ARG A 169 -3.01 -10.45 19.01
CA ARG A 169 -4.12 -10.01 19.87
C ARG A 169 -3.60 -9.34 21.14
N PRO A 170 -4.17 -8.20 21.58
CA PRO A 170 -5.41 -7.56 21.09
C PRO A 170 -5.19 -6.47 20.03
N VAL A 171 -4.02 -6.36 19.41
CA VAL A 171 -3.74 -5.30 18.42
C VAL A 171 -4.62 -5.49 17.18
N PRO A 172 -5.36 -4.46 16.71
CA PRO A 172 -6.15 -4.53 15.49
C PRO A 172 -5.28 -4.76 14.24
N VAL A 173 -5.75 -5.64 13.35
CA VAL A 173 -5.05 -6.01 12.13
C VAL A 173 -5.86 -5.56 10.91
N LEU A 174 -5.22 -4.87 9.97
CA LEU A 174 -5.76 -4.60 8.64
C LEU A 174 -5.27 -5.65 7.65
N ALA A 175 -6.17 -6.08 6.76
CA ALA A 175 -5.81 -6.91 5.62
C ALA A 175 -5.31 -6.06 4.46
N ALA A 176 -4.25 -6.48 3.76
CA ALA A 176 -3.75 -5.81 2.56
C ALA A 176 -3.41 -6.82 1.46
N GLY A 177 -3.73 -6.48 0.22
CA GLY A 177 -3.50 -7.32 -0.95
C GLY A 177 -4.74 -8.06 -1.44
N GLY A 178 -5.04 -7.96 -2.74
CA GLY A 178 -6.18 -8.61 -3.37
C GLY A 178 -7.55 -7.96 -3.05
N ILE A 179 -7.59 -6.76 -2.48
CA ILE A 179 -8.82 -6.07 -2.08
C ILE A 179 -9.01 -4.84 -2.97
N ALA A 180 -10.07 -4.84 -3.79
CA ALA A 180 -10.38 -3.74 -4.70
C ALA A 180 -11.87 -3.29 -4.65
N ASP A 181 -12.74 -4.07 -4.03
CA ASP A 181 -14.18 -3.77 -3.86
C ASP A 181 -14.69 -4.20 -2.48
N GLY A 182 -15.99 -4.00 -2.25
CA GLY A 182 -16.63 -4.35 -0.98
C GLY A 182 -16.68 -5.85 -0.67
N ARG A 183 -16.59 -6.73 -1.67
CA ARG A 183 -16.51 -8.18 -1.44
C ARG A 183 -15.19 -8.54 -0.76
N GLY A 184 -14.10 -7.91 -1.20
CA GLY A 184 -12.78 -8.07 -0.60
C GLY A 184 -12.73 -7.53 0.84
N LEU A 185 -13.34 -6.36 1.09
CA LEU A 185 -13.45 -5.81 2.46
C LEU A 185 -14.30 -6.72 3.36
N ALA A 186 -15.45 -7.21 2.88
CA ALA A 186 -16.31 -8.13 3.62
C ALA A 186 -15.58 -9.43 3.99
N ALA A 187 -14.79 -9.98 3.06
CA ALA A 187 -13.97 -11.15 3.30
C ALA A 187 -12.89 -10.88 4.37
N ALA A 188 -12.21 -9.74 4.31
CA ALA A 188 -11.22 -9.33 5.31
C ALA A 188 -11.84 -9.24 6.72
N LEU A 189 -13.01 -8.60 6.85
CA LEU A 189 -13.74 -8.50 8.10
C LEU A 189 -14.19 -9.89 8.61
N SER A 190 -14.62 -10.78 7.71
CA SER A 190 -15.00 -12.17 8.06
C SER A 190 -13.82 -13.01 8.55
N LEU A 191 -12.59 -12.68 8.13
CA LEU A 191 -11.36 -13.29 8.66
C LEU A 191 -10.97 -12.75 10.05
N GLY A 192 -11.69 -11.76 10.57
CA GLY A 192 -11.41 -11.10 11.83
C GLY A 192 -10.51 -9.87 11.72
N ALA A 193 -10.22 -9.38 10.51
CA ALA A 193 -9.51 -8.12 10.34
C ALA A 193 -10.36 -6.93 10.82
N ALA A 194 -9.72 -5.90 11.37
CA ALA A 194 -10.37 -4.66 11.78
C ALA A 194 -10.61 -3.69 10.60
N GLY A 195 -10.20 -4.06 9.38
CA GLY A 195 -10.37 -3.28 8.17
C GLY A 195 -9.43 -3.72 7.05
N ALA A 196 -9.29 -2.89 6.04
CA ALA A 196 -8.42 -3.14 4.89
C ALA A 196 -7.54 -1.94 4.55
N LEU A 197 -6.28 -2.22 4.15
CA LEU A 197 -5.39 -1.27 3.51
C LEU A 197 -5.43 -1.52 2.00
N ILE A 198 -5.90 -0.54 1.22
CA ILE A 198 -6.17 -0.68 -0.20
C ILE A 198 -5.23 0.23 -1.00
N GLY A 199 -4.55 -0.33 -2.00
CA GLY A 199 -3.62 0.40 -2.88
C GLY A 199 -4.16 0.56 -4.30
N THR A 200 -4.04 -0.47 -5.13
CA THR A 200 -4.27 -0.44 -6.58
C THR A 200 -5.63 0.18 -6.98
N ARG A 201 -6.72 -0.09 -6.23
CA ARG A 201 -8.02 0.55 -6.50
C ARG A 201 -7.92 2.08 -6.45
N PHE A 202 -7.18 2.62 -5.48
CA PHE A 202 -7.02 4.07 -5.34
C PHE A 202 -6.01 4.68 -6.33
N GLN A 203 -5.15 3.90 -7.00
CA GLN A 203 -4.37 4.41 -8.13
C GLN A 203 -5.27 4.80 -9.31
N ALA A 204 -6.43 4.14 -9.47
CA ALA A 204 -7.45 4.50 -10.44
C ALA A 204 -8.52 5.44 -9.82
N SER A 205 -8.09 6.47 -9.12
CA SER A 205 -8.93 7.55 -8.59
C SER A 205 -8.56 8.90 -9.18
N ALA A 206 -9.49 9.86 -9.09
CA ALA A 206 -9.32 11.18 -9.69
C ALA A 206 -8.18 12.00 -9.07
N GLU A 207 -7.85 11.73 -7.80
CA GLU A 207 -6.84 12.46 -7.02
C GLU A 207 -5.47 11.78 -7.01
N ALA A 208 -5.34 10.59 -7.58
CA ALA A 208 -4.05 9.88 -7.66
C ALA A 208 -3.06 10.63 -8.56
N ILE A 209 -1.81 10.66 -8.14
CA ILE A 209 -0.71 11.22 -8.96
C ILE A 209 -0.22 10.12 -9.90
N GLU A 210 -1.01 9.82 -10.93
CA GLU A 210 -0.67 8.79 -11.91
C GLU A 210 -0.81 9.33 -13.34
N ASP A 211 0.05 8.82 -14.23
CA ASP A 211 -0.12 9.09 -15.66
C ASP A 211 -1.43 8.45 -16.16
N PRO A 212 -2.26 9.17 -16.95
CA PRO A 212 -3.49 8.60 -17.50
C PRO A 212 -3.29 7.30 -18.28
N ALA A 213 -2.13 7.07 -18.90
CA ALA A 213 -1.82 5.83 -19.59
C ALA A 213 -1.61 4.67 -18.59
N VAL A 214 -1.02 4.94 -17.42
CA VAL A 214 -0.88 3.97 -16.33
C VAL A 214 -2.25 3.61 -15.76
N VAL A 215 -3.10 4.60 -15.50
CA VAL A 215 -4.48 4.37 -15.04
C VAL A 215 -5.27 3.54 -16.04
N LYS A 216 -5.14 3.85 -17.34
CA LYS A 216 -5.78 3.06 -18.40
C LYS A 216 -5.25 1.62 -18.40
N ALA A 217 -3.95 1.40 -18.24
CA ALA A 217 -3.36 0.06 -18.18
C ALA A 217 -3.86 -0.73 -16.96
N ILE A 218 -4.13 -0.06 -15.83
CA ILE A 218 -4.76 -0.68 -14.66
C ILE A 218 -6.19 -1.15 -14.99
N ILE A 219 -6.98 -0.32 -15.68
CA ILE A 219 -8.39 -0.63 -16.03
C ILE A 219 -8.48 -1.75 -17.10
N ASP A 220 -7.55 -1.76 -18.05
CA ASP A 220 -7.55 -2.72 -19.16
C ASP A 220 -6.86 -4.06 -18.78
N GLY A 221 -6.08 -4.09 -17.69
CA GLY A 221 -5.27 -5.23 -17.29
C GLY A 221 -6.07 -6.32 -16.57
N THR A 222 -5.50 -7.51 -16.50
CA THR A 222 -6.06 -8.66 -15.77
C THR A 222 -5.09 -9.17 -14.71
N GLY A 223 -5.59 -9.89 -13.71
CA GLY A 223 -4.77 -10.48 -12.64
C GLY A 223 -3.72 -11.45 -13.19
N GLU A 224 -4.06 -12.20 -14.24
CA GLU A 224 -3.13 -13.09 -14.92
C GLU A 224 -1.99 -12.36 -15.62
N ASP A 225 -2.14 -11.09 -15.94
CA ASP A 225 -1.08 -10.26 -16.53
C ASP A 225 -0.12 -9.68 -15.48
N THR A 226 -0.41 -9.86 -14.20
CA THR A 226 0.49 -9.38 -13.15
C THR A 226 1.59 -10.40 -12.84
N GLU A 227 2.75 -9.89 -12.49
CA GLU A 227 3.90 -10.69 -12.12
C GLU A 227 4.67 -10.07 -10.97
N ARG A 228 5.10 -10.90 -10.00
CA ARG A 228 5.99 -10.47 -8.92
C ARG A 228 7.43 -10.81 -9.29
N GLY A 229 8.27 -9.79 -9.41
CA GLY A 229 9.66 -9.97 -9.83
C GLY A 229 10.55 -8.78 -9.47
N ARG A 230 11.84 -8.89 -9.81
CA ARG A 230 12.85 -7.86 -9.52
C ARG A 230 13.37 -7.16 -10.77
N VAL A 231 12.93 -7.57 -11.94
CA VAL A 231 13.41 -7.01 -13.22
C VAL A 231 13.27 -5.50 -13.24
N LEU A 232 12.10 -4.97 -12.85
CA LEU A 232 11.83 -3.53 -12.86
C LEU A 232 12.66 -2.78 -11.82
N ASP A 233 12.93 -3.37 -10.65
CA ASP A 233 13.83 -2.76 -9.66
C ASP A 233 15.27 -2.68 -10.15
N VAL A 234 15.77 -3.75 -10.79
CA VAL A 234 17.09 -3.78 -11.39
C VAL A 234 17.19 -2.77 -12.55
N ALA A 235 16.20 -2.73 -13.42
CA ALA A 235 16.17 -1.81 -14.57
C ALA A 235 16.17 -0.33 -14.13
N ARG A 236 15.47 -0.02 -13.03
CA ARG A 236 15.42 1.33 -12.42
C ARG A 236 16.67 1.67 -11.61
N GLY A 237 17.56 0.71 -11.33
CA GLY A 237 18.67 0.89 -10.39
C GLY A 237 18.20 1.09 -8.95
N SER A 238 17.05 0.52 -8.60
CA SER A 238 16.44 0.70 -7.29
C SER A 238 17.15 -0.11 -6.20
N ALA A 239 17.28 0.46 -5.01
CA ALA A 239 17.92 -0.17 -3.85
C ALA A 239 16.97 -1.07 -3.04
N TRP A 240 15.79 -1.41 -3.56
CA TRP A 240 14.86 -2.28 -2.85
C TRP A 240 15.51 -3.60 -2.38
N PRO A 241 15.31 -3.99 -1.10
CA PRO A 241 15.85 -5.25 -0.60
C PRO A 241 15.31 -6.44 -1.37
N ARG A 242 16.18 -7.41 -1.66
CA ARG A 242 15.88 -8.57 -2.52
C ARG A 242 14.66 -9.39 -2.07
N GLN A 243 14.36 -9.41 -0.78
CA GLN A 243 13.21 -10.13 -0.22
C GLN A 243 11.85 -9.49 -0.51
N TYR A 244 11.81 -8.27 -1.03
CA TYR A 244 10.60 -7.54 -1.36
C TYR A 244 10.52 -7.21 -2.87
N PRO A 245 10.38 -8.23 -3.75
CA PRO A 245 10.13 -7.98 -5.18
C PRO A 245 8.79 -7.28 -5.39
N GLY A 246 8.69 -6.49 -6.47
CA GLY A 246 7.46 -5.78 -6.82
C GLY A 246 6.52 -6.63 -7.70
N ARG A 247 5.20 -6.51 -7.52
CA ARG A 247 4.18 -7.02 -8.44
C ARG A 247 3.71 -5.88 -9.35
N ALA A 248 3.77 -6.11 -10.66
CA ALA A 248 3.37 -5.17 -11.69
C ALA A 248 2.71 -5.92 -12.86
N LEU A 249 2.05 -5.20 -13.74
CA LEU A 249 1.70 -5.75 -15.05
C LEU A 249 2.98 -6.12 -15.82
N ARG A 250 2.95 -7.28 -16.48
CA ARG A 250 4.03 -7.71 -17.37
C ARG A 250 4.15 -6.72 -18.53
N ASN A 251 5.39 -6.50 -18.96
CA ASN A 251 5.73 -5.69 -20.12
C ASN A 251 6.96 -6.30 -20.83
N ASP A 252 7.36 -5.74 -21.95
CA ASP A 252 8.46 -6.27 -22.76
C ASP A 252 9.77 -6.40 -21.96
N VAL A 253 10.00 -5.51 -21.00
CA VAL A 253 11.20 -5.53 -20.15
C VAL A 253 11.13 -6.73 -19.18
N THR A 254 10.00 -6.93 -18.52
CA THR A 254 9.83 -8.05 -17.58
C THR A 254 9.91 -9.38 -18.32
N GLU A 255 9.30 -9.51 -19.49
CA GLU A 255 9.33 -10.73 -20.29
C GLU A 255 10.75 -11.06 -20.79
N LYS A 256 11.46 -10.06 -21.30
CA LYS A 256 12.82 -10.23 -21.82
C LYS A 256 13.83 -10.62 -20.75
N TRP A 257 13.71 -10.06 -19.55
CA TRP A 257 14.73 -10.13 -18.52
C TRP A 257 14.36 -11.01 -17.31
N ARG A 258 13.21 -11.66 -17.31
CA ARG A 258 12.79 -12.62 -16.27
C ARG A 258 13.86 -13.72 -16.08
N GLY A 259 14.34 -13.86 -14.83
CA GLY A 259 15.39 -14.81 -14.47
C GLY A 259 16.79 -14.43 -14.95
N LYS A 260 16.97 -13.22 -15.50
CA LYS A 260 18.26 -12.69 -15.99
C LYS A 260 18.61 -11.36 -15.34
N GLU A 261 18.14 -11.13 -14.11
CA GLU A 261 18.31 -9.87 -13.39
C GLU A 261 19.79 -9.50 -13.18
N ASP A 262 20.64 -10.51 -12.94
CA ASP A 262 22.07 -10.31 -12.79
C ASP A 262 22.77 -9.95 -14.13
N GLU A 263 22.28 -10.42 -15.26
CA GLU A 263 22.75 -10.02 -16.60
C GLU A 263 22.30 -8.58 -16.89
N LEU A 264 21.01 -8.27 -16.67
CA LEU A 264 20.46 -6.93 -16.84
C LEU A 264 21.24 -5.89 -16.03
N SER A 265 21.59 -6.19 -14.79
CA SER A 265 22.32 -5.26 -13.92
C SER A 265 23.69 -4.84 -14.47
N ARG A 266 24.27 -5.63 -15.38
CA ARG A 266 25.57 -5.39 -16.02
C ARG A 266 25.45 -4.85 -17.44
N ASP A 267 24.26 -4.87 -18.03
CA ASP A 267 24.00 -4.39 -19.41
C ASP A 267 23.67 -2.89 -19.40
N SER A 268 24.71 -2.06 -19.48
CA SER A 268 24.53 -0.60 -19.50
C SER A 268 23.70 -0.10 -20.67
N GLY A 269 23.71 -0.81 -21.82
CA GLY A 269 22.92 -0.48 -23.00
C GLY A 269 21.43 -0.75 -22.75
N ALA A 270 21.08 -1.90 -22.19
CA ALA A 270 19.71 -2.23 -21.83
C ALA A 270 19.16 -1.26 -20.75
N LEU A 271 19.97 -0.92 -19.74
CA LEU A 271 19.60 0.05 -18.71
C LEU A 271 19.38 1.48 -19.27
N ALA A 272 20.17 1.88 -20.26
CA ALA A 272 19.98 3.17 -20.94
C ALA A 272 18.69 3.17 -21.76
N GLN A 273 18.45 2.13 -22.58
CA GLN A 273 17.20 1.97 -23.35
C GLN A 273 15.96 1.97 -22.46
N PHE A 274 16.02 1.29 -21.30
CA PHE A 274 14.94 1.29 -20.32
C PHE A 274 14.64 2.73 -19.84
N ARG A 275 15.67 3.49 -19.41
CA ARG A 275 15.47 4.87 -18.93
C ARG A 275 14.87 5.77 -20.02
N GLU A 276 15.38 5.68 -21.25
CA GLU A 276 14.83 6.44 -22.38
C GLU A 276 13.38 6.08 -22.69
N ALA A 277 12.98 4.81 -22.54
CA ALA A 277 11.60 4.39 -22.74
C ALA A 277 10.70 4.91 -21.62
N VAL A 278 11.14 4.83 -20.37
CA VAL A 278 10.41 5.39 -19.19
C VAL A 278 10.24 6.90 -19.33
N ASP A 279 11.29 7.63 -19.72
CA ASP A 279 11.24 9.09 -19.92
C ASP A 279 10.25 9.52 -21.00
N ARG A 280 9.97 8.64 -21.99
CA ARG A 280 8.93 8.86 -23.00
C ARG A 280 7.54 8.40 -22.59
N GLY A 281 7.38 7.83 -21.39
CA GLY A 281 6.11 7.25 -20.95
C GLY A 281 5.70 5.95 -21.68
N ASP A 282 6.69 5.22 -22.24
CA ASP A 282 6.43 3.99 -22.98
C ASP A 282 6.04 2.83 -22.03
N LEU A 283 4.77 2.42 -22.08
CA LEU A 283 4.23 1.36 -21.23
C LEU A 283 4.90 -0.01 -21.44
N SER A 284 5.63 -0.22 -22.54
CA SER A 284 6.46 -1.42 -22.71
C SER A 284 7.63 -1.50 -21.71
N ALA A 285 7.92 -0.39 -21.00
CA ALA A 285 8.98 -0.27 -20.01
C ALA A 285 8.51 0.32 -18.67
N VAL A 286 7.54 1.26 -18.69
CA VAL A 286 7.04 1.90 -17.47
C VAL A 286 6.45 0.88 -16.50
N PRO A 287 6.87 0.86 -15.21
CA PRO A 287 6.28 -0.02 -14.22
C PRO A 287 4.82 0.37 -13.90
N VAL A 288 3.88 -0.53 -14.15
CA VAL A 288 2.49 -0.41 -13.72
C VAL A 288 2.28 -1.34 -12.53
N TRP A 289 2.44 -0.79 -11.32
CA TRP A 289 2.29 -1.57 -10.08
C TRP A 289 0.83 -1.93 -9.86
N ALA A 290 0.50 -3.22 -9.85
CA ALA A 290 -0.88 -3.69 -9.81
C ALA A 290 -1.02 -4.97 -9.00
N SER A 291 -2.14 -5.08 -8.26
CA SER A 291 -2.57 -6.25 -7.49
C SER A 291 -3.18 -7.31 -8.42
N GLU A 292 -3.22 -8.57 -7.96
CA GLU A 292 -3.96 -9.64 -8.64
C GLU A 292 -5.48 -9.37 -8.74
N ALA A 293 -6.01 -8.43 -7.94
CA ALA A 293 -7.42 -8.03 -8.01
C ALA A 293 -7.70 -6.90 -9.02
N ILE A 294 -6.78 -6.67 -9.97
CA ILE A 294 -6.89 -5.58 -10.95
C ILE A 294 -8.15 -5.69 -11.82
N ASP A 295 -8.61 -6.91 -12.12
CA ASP A 295 -9.86 -7.18 -12.88
C ASP A 295 -11.12 -6.55 -12.27
N LEU A 296 -11.07 -6.23 -10.98
CA LEU A 296 -12.19 -5.61 -10.26
C LEU A 296 -12.20 -4.09 -10.38
N ILE A 297 -11.18 -3.51 -11.06
CA ILE A 297 -11.02 -2.06 -11.24
C ILE A 297 -11.42 -1.69 -12.67
N THR A 298 -12.63 -1.18 -12.84
CA THR A 298 -13.24 -0.96 -14.17
C THR A 298 -13.49 0.50 -14.49
N ASP A 299 -13.22 1.42 -13.55
CA ASP A 299 -13.50 2.85 -13.71
C ASP A 299 -12.53 3.73 -12.90
N VAL A 300 -12.64 5.03 -13.15
CA VAL A 300 -12.00 6.09 -12.35
C VAL A 300 -13.09 6.86 -11.63
N ALA A 301 -12.99 6.98 -10.32
CA ALA A 301 -13.93 7.75 -9.52
C ALA A 301 -13.19 8.59 -8.46
N PRO A 302 -13.81 9.64 -7.89
CA PRO A 302 -13.26 10.34 -6.74
C PRO A 302 -13.02 9.39 -5.57
N ALA A 303 -11.89 9.53 -4.88
CA ALA A 303 -11.48 8.60 -3.82
C ALA A 303 -12.47 8.58 -2.64
N ALA A 304 -13.08 9.72 -2.30
CA ALA A 304 -14.13 9.76 -1.28
C ALA A 304 -15.34 8.88 -1.65
N VAL A 305 -15.77 8.93 -2.92
CA VAL A 305 -16.87 8.09 -3.43
C VAL A 305 -16.47 6.61 -3.39
N LEU A 306 -15.23 6.27 -3.73
CA LEU A 306 -14.73 4.90 -3.65
C LEU A 306 -14.78 4.33 -2.24
N VAL A 307 -14.40 5.13 -1.23
CA VAL A 307 -14.48 4.71 0.19
C VAL A 307 -15.92 4.37 0.58
N GLU A 308 -16.86 5.27 0.29
CA GLU A 308 -18.29 5.06 0.58
C GLU A 308 -18.87 3.85 -0.16
N GLN A 309 -18.53 3.71 -1.45
CA GLN A 309 -18.99 2.61 -2.29
C GLN A 309 -18.47 1.25 -1.77
N ILE A 310 -17.16 1.12 -1.52
CA ILE A 310 -16.56 -0.12 -1.01
C ILE A 310 -17.18 -0.50 0.34
N ALA A 311 -17.42 0.47 1.22
CA ALA A 311 -18.06 0.21 2.51
C ALA A 311 -19.49 -0.29 2.35
N ALA A 312 -20.32 0.38 1.51
CA ALA A 312 -21.71 -0.02 1.26
C ALA A 312 -21.81 -1.40 0.59
N GLU A 313 -20.92 -1.71 -0.35
CA GLU A 313 -20.83 -3.02 -0.99
C GLU A 313 -20.44 -4.11 0.02
N ALA A 314 -19.51 -3.81 0.96
CA ALA A 314 -19.13 -4.75 2.01
C ALA A 314 -20.28 -5.05 2.96
N GLU A 315 -21.04 -4.04 3.39
CA GLU A 315 -22.26 -4.22 4.19
C GLU A 315 -23.26 -5.14 3.46
N ALA A 316 -23.48 -4.89 2.17
CA ALA A 316 -24.39 -5.72 1.37
C ALA A 316 -23.86 -7.16 1.20
N ALA A 317 -22.56 -7.35 1.08
CA ALA A 317 -21.95 -8.68 0.97
C ALA A 317 -22.09 -9.47 2.28
N LEU A 318 -21.81 -8.85 3.42
CA LEU A 318 -21.99 -9.45 4.74
C LEU A 318 -23.45 -9.80 5.03
N ALA A 319 -24.39 -8.91 4.68
CA ALA A 319 -25.81 -9.16 4.85
C ALA A 319 -26.28 -10.38 4.02
N ARG A 320 -25.81 -10.53 2.78
CA ARG A 320 -26.12 -11.71 1.94
C ARG A 320 -25.55 -13.02 2.49
N ALA A 321 -24.44 -12.98 3.19
CA ALA A 321 -23.83 -14.18 3.79
C ALA A 321 -24.59 -14.66 5.05
N LEU A 322 -25.38 -13.80 5.68
CA LEU A 322 -26.13 -14.09 6.91
C LEU A 322 -27.61 -14.42 6.65
N GLY A 323 -28.12 -14.15 5.46
CA GLY A 323 -29.54 -14.32 5.11
C GLY A 323 -29.85 -15.22 4.00
#